data_2a4fd16d0aee2bdd5a004df1e8305d9e
#
_entry.id   2a4fd16d0aee2bdd5a004df1e8305d9e
#
_cell.length_a   1.000
_cell.length_b   1.000
_cell.length_c   1.000
_cell.angle_alpha   90.00
_cell.angle_beta   90.00
_cell.angle_gamma   90.00
#
_symmetry.space_group_name_H-M   'P 1'
#
loop_
_entity.id
_entity.type
_entity.pdbx_description
1 polymer ?
#
loop_
_entity_poly.entity_id
_entity_poly.type
_entity_poly.pdbx_seq_one_letter_code
_entity_poly.pdbx_strand_id
1 'polypeptide(L)'
;MEAENEVEICKAIAYLKKKNIEKAIDTLKGFEKKDKVFMARIATNISFLYFLENDFKQAEKYAEMAITYDRYNAKALVNRGNCLYVKNEFLRAKEQYLEAIGV
;
A
#
# COMPACT_ATOMS: atom_id res chain seq x y z
N MET A 1 -32.63 -2.90 -5.04
CA MET A 1 -32.62 -2.94 -3.59
C MET A 1 -31.26 -2.57 -3.07
N GLU A 2 -31.18 -2.05 -1.87
CA GLU A 2 -29.96 -1.43 -1.33
C GLU A 2 -28.74 -2.34 -1.35
N ALA A 3 -28.88 -3.62 -0.99
CA ALA A 3 -27.77 -4.57 -0.95
C ALA A 3 -27.16 -4.84 -2.33
N GLU A 4 -27.99 -4.92 -3.37
CA GLU A 4 -27.51 -5.13 -4.74
C GLU A 4 -26.79 -3.91 -5.27
N ASN A 5 -27.30 -2.71 -4.97
CA ASN A 5 -26.66 -1.45 -5.35
C ASN A 5 -25.32 -1.27 -4.65
N GLU A 6 -25.20 -1.65 -3.38
CA GLU A 6 -23.94 -1.59 -2.65
C GLU A 6 -22.89 -2.52 -3.26
N VAL A 7 -23.26 -3.73 -3.64
CA VAL A 7 -22.34 -4.68 -4.29
C VAL A 7 -21.84 -4.14 -5.63
N GLU A 8 -22.74 -3.54 -6.44
CA GLU A 8 -22.34 -2.94 -7.72
C GLU A 8 -21.46 -1.72 -7.55
N ILE A 9 -21.74 -0.89 -6.55
CA ILE A 9 -20.91 0.27 -6.22
C ILE A 9 -19.52 -0.21 -5.79
N CYS A 10 -19.42 -1.24 -4.95
CA CYS A 10 -18.15 -1.82 -4.53
C CYS A 10 -17.36 -2.37 -5.71
N LYS A 11 -18.02 -3.04 -6.67
CA LYS A 11 -17.38 -3.51 -7.89
C LYS A 11 -16.86 -2.35 -8.73
N ALA A 12 -17.65 -1.29 -8.89
CA ALA A 12 -17.24 -0.11 -9.64
C ALA A 12 -16.02 0.55 -8.99
N ILE A 13 -16.02 0.69 -7.68
CA ILE A 13 -14.89 1.25 -6.91
C ILE A 13 -13.64 0.36 -7.10
N ALA A 14 -13.80 -0.96 -7.03
CA ALA A 14 -12.70 -1.90 -7.24
C ALA A 14 -12.09 -1.76 -8.64
N TYR A 15 -12.93 -1.60 -9.67
CA TYR A 15 -12.46 -1.36 -11.04
C TYR A 15 -11.71 -0.05 -11.18
N LEU A 16 -12.22 1.03 -10.59
CA LEU A 16 -11.55 2.33 -10.59
C LEU A 16 -10.20 2.27 -9.89
N LYS A 17 -10.14 1.60 -8.76
CA LYS A 17 -8.89 1.39 -8.01
C LYS A 17 -7.87 0.60 -8.82
N LYS A 18 -8.33 -0.44 -9.51
CA LYS A 18 -7.47 -1.26 -10.36
C LYS A 18 -6.85 -0.47 -11.49
N LYS A 19 -7.63 0.37 -12.17
CA LYS A 19 -7.13 1.29 -13.21
C LYS A 19 -6.12 2.29 -12.63
N ASN A 20 -6.38 2.81 -11.45
CA ASN A 20 -5.48 3.74 -10.77
C ASN A 20 -4.16 3.06 -10.39
N ILE A 21 -4.21 1.81 -9.96
CA ILE A 21 -3.02 1.01 -9.65
C ILE A 21 -2.16 0.82 -10.91
N GLU A 22 -2.77 0.45 -12.03
CA GLU A 22 -2.06 0.27 -13.30
C GLU A 22 -1.38 1.56 -13.75
N LYS A 23 -2.09 2.68 -13.69
CA LYS A 23 -1.52 4.00 -14.02
C LYS A 23 -0.38 4.37 -13.09
N ALA A 24 -0.52 4.10 -11.79
CA ALA A 24 0.51 4.38 -10.81
C ALA A 24 1.76 3.52 -11.06
N ILE A 25 1.59 2.25 -11.40
CA ILE A 25 2.69 1.36 -11.76
C ILE A 25 3.42 1.86 -13.01
N ASP A 26 2.67 2.26 -14.03
CA ASP A 26 3.26 2.81 -15.27
C ASP A 26 4.03 4.10 -14.97
N THR A 27 3.50 4.94 -14.09
CA THR A 27 4.18 6.16 -13.64
C THR A 27 5.49 5.81 -12.94
N LEU A 28 5.50 4.82 -12.04
CA LEU A 28 6.71 4.36 -11.37
C LEU A 28 7.78 3.87 -12.36
N LYS A 29 7.36 3.15 -13.39
CA LYS A 29 8.27 2.64 -14.42
C LYS A 29 8.84 3.76 -15.30
N GLY A 30 8.10 4.85 -15.48
CA GLY A 30 8.50 6.00 -16.29
C GLY A 30 9.41 6.97 -15.56
N PHE A 31 9.46 6.94 -14.23
CA PHE A 31 10.29 7.85 -13.44
C PHE A 31 11.70 7.31 -13.27
N GLU A 32 12.69 8.13 -13.60
CA GLU A 32 14.05 7.88 -13.19
C GLU A 32 14.19 8.06 -11.67
N LYS A 33 15.22 7.46 -11.08
CA LYS A 33 15.46 7.41 -9.63
C LYS A 33 15.67 8.78 -8.95
N LYS A 34 15.32 9.88 -9.60
CA LYS A 34 15.60 11.24 -9.11
C LYS A 34 14.65 11.72 -8.02
N ASP A 35 13.43 11.22 -7.98
CA ASP A 35 12.43 11.67 -7.00
C ASP A 35 11.96 10.51 -6.13
N LYS A 36 12.82 10.16 -5.18
CA LYS A 36 12.59 9.04 -4.27
C LYS A 36 11.37 9.26 -3.38
N VAL A 37 11.16 10.50 -2.91
CA VAL A 37 10.02 10.83 -2.05
C VAL A 37 8.70 10.64 -2.79
N PHE A 38 8.63 11.11 -4.03
CA PHE A 38 7.46 10.95 -4.88
C PHE A 38 7.19 9.47 -5.18
N MET A 39 8.22 8.71 -5.52
CA MET A 39 8.10 7.27 -5.77
C MET A 39 7.63 6.52 -4.52
N ALA A 40 8.12 6.91 -3.35
CA ALA A 40 7.69 6.34 -2.08
C ALA A 40 6.20 6.61 -1.82
N ARG A 41 5.71 7.81 -2.13
CA ARG A 41 4.29 8.15 -2.00
C ARG A 41 3.43 7.29 -2.90
N ILE A 42 3.80 7.13 -4.16
CA ILE A 42 3.06 6.30 -5.12
C ILE A 42 3.03 4.85 -4.63
N ALA A 43 4.18 4.30 -4.25
CA ALA A 43 4.27 2.93 -3.77
C ALA A 43 3.44 2.71 -2.49
N THR A 44 3.44 3.68 -1.58
CA THR A 44 2.63 3.64 -0.36
C THR A 44 1.14 3.60 -0.70
N ASN A 45 0.69 4.42 -1.63
CA ASN A 45 -0.70 4.44 -2.06
C ASN A 45 -1.11 3.13 -2.73
N ILE A 46 -0.25 2.56 -3.56
CA ILE A 46 -0.47 1.25 -4.18
C ILE A 46 -0.59 0.16 -3.12
N SER A 47 0.31 0.17 -2.14
CA SER A 47 0.27 -0.76 -1.01
C SER A 47 -1.07 -0.70 -0.28
N PHE A 48 -1.53 0.49 0.04
CA PHE A 48 -2.80 0.69 0.73
C PHE A 48 -3.99 0.16 -0.10
N LEU A 49 -4.02 0.44 -1.39
CA LEU A 49 -5.07 -0.04 -2.28
C LEU A 49 -5.12 -1.57 -2.33
N TYR A 50 -3.98 -2.22 -2.45
CA TYR A 50 -3.91 -3.68 -2.41
C TYR A 50 -4.35 -4.24 -1.05
N PHE A 51 -3.98 -3.58 0.04
CA PHE A 51 -4.43 -3.96 1.37
C PHE A 51 -5.96 -3.95 1.48
N LEU A 52 -6.61 -2.89 0.96
CA LEU A 52 -8.07 -2.79 0.95
C LEU A 52 -8.73 -3.90 0.12
N GLU A 53 -8.04 -4.41 -0.88
CA GLU A 53 -8.53 -5.52 -1.72
C GLU A 53 -8.16 -6.90 -1.15
N ASN A 54 -7.59 -6.95 0.06
CA ASN A 54 -7.14 -8.16 0.71
C ASN A 54 -6.00 -8.89 -0.02
N ASP A 55 -5.30 -8.19 -0.91
CA ASP A 55 -4.09 -8.72 -1.55
C ASP A 55 -2.87 -8.31 -0.72
N PHE A 56 -2.69 -9.00 0.40
CA PHE A 56 -1.68 -8.67 1.38
C PHE A 56 -0.25 -8.91 0.89
N LYS A 57 -0.08 -9.85 -0.01
CA LYS A 57 1.23 -10.14 -0.62
C LYS A 57 1.74 -8.96 -1.44
N GLN A 58 0.88 -8.41 -2.30
CA GLN A 58 1.22 -7.24 -3.10
C GLN A 58 1.31 -5.99 -2.23
N ALA A 59 0.42 -5.84 -1.25
CA ALA A 59 0.46 -4.73 -0.31
C ALA A 59 1.80 -4.66 0.41
N GLU A 60 2.31 -5.79 0.91
CA GLU A 60 3.61 -5.86 1.57
C GLU A 60 4.76 -5.53 0.61
N LYS A 61 4.71 -6.04 -0.61
CA LYS A 61 5.72 -5.79 -1.64
C LYS A 61 5.88 -4.29 -1.91
N TYR A 62 4.76 -3.59 -2.11
CA TYR A 62 4.80 -2.15 -2.40
C TYR A 62 5.14 -1.33 -1.16
N ALA A 63 4.75 -1.77 0.04
CA ALA A 63 5.18 -1.13 1.27
C ALA A 63 6.71 -1.22 1.44
N GLU A 64 7.30 -2.38 1.17
CA GLU A 64 8.75 -2.56 1.21
C GLU A 64 9.45 -1.70 0.17
N MET A 65 8.88 -1.59 -1.02
CA MET A 65 9.39 -0.71 -2.08
C MET A 65 9.38 0.75 -1.62
N ALA A 66 8.30 1.20 -1.00
CA ALA A 66 8.19 2.57 -0.49
C ALA A 66 9.24 2.85 0.59
N ILE A 67 9.48 1.91 1.48
CA ILE A 67 10.50 2.01 2.53
C ILE A 67 11.91 2.05 1.92
N THR A 68 12.13 1.36 0.82
CA THR A 68 13.40 1.40 0.08
C THR A 68 13.67 2.78 -0.48
N TYR A 69 12.63 3.45 -1.02
CA TYR A 69 12.76 4.82 -1.55
C TYR A 69 12.83 5.87 -0.44
N ASP A 70 12.09 5.69 0.63
CA ASP A 70 12.05 6.59 1.79
C ASP A 70 11.98 5.77 3.08
N ARG A 71 13.13 5.57 3.71
CA ARG A 71 13.32 4.69 4.88
C ARG A 71 12.41 5.08 6.05
N TYR A 72 12.06 6.35 6.18
CA TYR A 72 11.32 6.86 7.32
C TYR A 72 9.87 7.24 6.97
N ASN A 73 9.34 6.71 5.87
CA ASN A 73 7.94 6.94 5.49
C ASN A 73 7.02 6.21 6.47
N ALA A 74 6.41 6.97 7.38
CA ALA A 74 5.57 6.43 8.44
C ALA A 74 4.37 5.64 7.88
N LYS A 75 3.74 6.13 6.83
CA LYS A 75 2.59 5.45 6.21
C LYS A 75 2.98 4.10 5.63
N ALA A 76 4.14 4.01 4.98
CA ALA A 76 4.62 2.75 4.43
C ALA A 76 4.96 1.75 5.54
N LEU A 77 5.57 2.22 6.63
CA LEU A 77 5.87 1.38 7.79
C LEU A 77 4.59 0.84 8.43
N VAL A 78 3.56 1.67 8.57
CA VAL A 78 2.27 1.24 9.10
C VAL A 78 1.63 0.21 8.15
N ASN A 79 1.65 0.45 6.84
CA ASN A 79 1.10 -0.50 5.87
C ASN A 79 1.80 -1.85 5.94
N ARG A 80 3.12 -1.86 6.05
CA ARG A 80 3.88 -3.09 6.22
C ARG A 80 3.53 -3.79 7.52
N GLY A 81 3.42 -3.03 8.61
CA GLY A 81 2.99 -3.55 9.91
C GLY A 81 1.63 -4.21 9.83
N ASN A 82 0.67 -3.59 9.15
CA ASN A 82 -0.66 -4.14 8.96
C ASN A 82 -0.63 -5.46 8.18
N CYS A 83 0.20 -5.56 7.14
CA CYS A 83 0.39 -6.80 6.39
C CYS A 83 0.96 -7.92 7.26
N LEU A 84 1.96 -7.59 8.09
CA LEU A 84 2.56 -8.55 9.01
C LEU A 84 1.56 -8.99 10.09
N TYR A 85 0.74 -8.07 10.58
CA TYR A 85 -0.31 -8.37 11.54
C TYR A 85 -1.31 -9.40 10.99
N VAL A 86 -1.75 -9.21 9.76
CA VAL A 86 -2.67 -10.15 9.09
C VAL A 86 -2.06 -11.55 8.95
N LYS A 87 -0.73 -11.63 8.78
CA LYS A 87 0.01 -12.90 8.73
C LYS A 87 0.26 -13.51 10.11
N ASN A 88 -0.22 -12.90 11.18
CA ASN A 88 0.03 -13.31 12.56
C ASN A 88 1.50 -13.15 13.01
N GLU A 89 2.28 -12.34 12.30
CA GLU A 89 3.64 -11.99 12.69
C GLU A 89 3.63 -10.74 13.57
N PHE A 90 3.06 -10.86 14.77
CA PHE A 90 2.75 -9.73 15.64
C PHE A 90 3.98 -8.98 16.16
N LEU A 91 5.06 -9.68 16.44
CA LEU A 91 6.29 -9.04 16.93
C LEU A 91 6.92 -8.19 15.84
N ARG A 92 6.96 -8.67 14.61
CA ARG A 92 7.47 -7.93 13.46
C ARG A 92 6.58 -6.74 13.13
N ALA A 93 5.26 -6.94 13.23
CA ALA A 93 4.29 -5.85 13.05
C ALA A 93 4.52 -4.74 14.08
N LYS A 94 4.70 -5.10 15.34
CA LYS A 94 5.00 -4.15 16.41
C LYS A 94 6.26 -3.33 16.12
N GLU A 95 7.32 -3.98 15.65
CA GLU A 95 8.56 -3.31 15.27
C GLU A 95 8.33 -2.24 14.21
N GLN A 96 7.52 -2.56 13.19
CA GLN A 96 7.20 -1.60 12.13
C GLN A 96 6.38 -0.42 12.66
N TYR A 97 5.42 -0.68 13.53
CA TYR A 97 4.63 0.39 14.14
C TYR A 97 5.49 1.31 15.01
N LEU A 98 6.42 0.76 15.76
CA LEU A 98 7.33 1.54 16.59
C LEU A 98 8.26 2.39 15.74
N GLU A 99 8.78 1.87 14.64
CA GLU A 99 9.58 2.66 13.68
C GLU A 99 8.76 3.81 13.09
N ALA A 100 7.48 3.59 12.79
CA ALA A 100 6.60 4.62 12.25
C ALA A 100 6.38 5.78 13.23
N ILE A 101 6.41 5.49 14.53
CA ILE A 101 6.27 6.51 15.58
C ILE A 101 7.61 7.22 15.85
N GLY A 102 8.72 6.67 15.38
CA GLY A 102 10.04 7.24 15.61
C GLY A 102 10.69 6.81 16.91
N VAL A 103 10.29 5.66 17.42
CA VAL A 103 10.83 5.09 18.66
C VAL A 103 11.87 4.03 18.40
#